data_c14fe0f7991b56864bae6ae09f6ea528
#
_entry.id   c14fe0f7991b56864bae6ae09f6ea528
#
_cell.length_a   1.000
_cell.length_b   1.000
_cell.length_c   1.000
_cell.angle_alpha   90.00
_cell.angle_beta   90.00
_cell.angle_gamma   90.00
#
_symmetry.space_group_name_H-M   'P 1'
#
loop_
_entity.id
_entity.type
_entity.pdbx_description
1 polymer ?
#
loop_
_entity_poly.entity_id
_entity_poly.type
_entity_poly.pdbx_seq_one_letter_code
_entity_poly.pdbx_strand_id
1 'polypeptide(L)'
;MARVHVTSEIGRLRAVLVHTPGPELLAVTPANRAAYLYDDIIDLDIAEREHRRLGELLGRFAEVYELRTLLTDLAAEPQVREFLITRALEVVPSDALAKRLAALPPEELVAVMVEGALEEAGPIARALNETRYALPPLPNLFFTRDVGIVIGEHAIIGSMRFGVRWTEELLIKALFRYHPGLENAGILYDGSEEKRSNYTLEGGDVHPLRPDLLVLGFSERSSPAALDHLCELVFARCGVSDVLVVVLPNERTAIHLDMIFTQLDAELCCVYPPHFVGAERLAVLHRRRGSSGVKEMPNFFAALQAVDQPLEPIFCGGTSRPLQEREQWSSACNFFAVRPGVVVTYERNEATTAELARAGFSVVAAERVLAGTELPGDGQRAVITIPGSELVRGGGGPRCMTLPLRRDDL
;
A
#
# COMPACT_ATOMS: atom_id res chain seq x y z
N MET A 1 -1.56 15.02 -19.66
CA MET A 1 -1.83 13.92 -18.72
C MET A 1 -0.69 13.86 -17.73
N ALA A 2 -0.92 13.45 -16.49
CA ALA A 2 0.11 13.52 -15.47
C ALA A 2 1.01 12.28 -15.58
N ARG A 3 2.28 12.50 -15.90
CA ARG A 3 3.31 11.46 -15.83
C ARG A 3 3.47 11.01 -14.36
N VAL A 4 3.64 9.71 -14.13
CA VAL A 4 3.93 9.23 -12.77
C VAL A 4 5.31 9.74 -12.31
N HIS A 5 5.40 10.18 -11.06
CA HIS A 5 6.65 10.68 -10.49
C HIS A 5 6.59 10.70 -8.97
N VAL A 6 7.39 9.86 -8.31
CA VAL A 6 7.49 9.80 -6.85
C VAL A 6 8.95 9.62 -6.44
N THR A 7 9.51 10.65 -5.81
CA THR A 7 10.89 10.67 -5.31
C THR A 7 10.96 10.73 -3.78
N SER A 8 9.81 10.92 -3.12
CA SER A 8 9.72 10.94 -1.66
C SER A 8 8.34 10.54 -1.16
N GLU A 9 8.24 10.09 0.09
CA GLU A 9 6.97 9.80 0.76
C GLU A 9 6.17 11.06 1.12
N ILE A 10 6.83 12.21 1.25
CA ILE A 10 6.24 13.43 1.80
C ILE A 10 6.11 14.60 0.81
N GLY A 11 6.68 14.50 -0.38
CA GLY A 11 6.50 15.52 -1.42
C GLY A 11 5.02 15.82 -1.66
N ARG A 12 4.65 17.07 -2.00
CA ARG A 12 3.25 17.47 -2.20
C ARG A 12 2.57 16.51 -3.18
N LEU A 13 1.50 15.87 -2.72
CA LEU A 13 0.72 14.93 -3.51
C LEU A 13 0.02 15.65 -4.66
N ARG A 14 0.12 15.09 -5.86
CA ARG A 14 -0.54 15.59 -7.08
C ARG A 14 -1.54 14.61 -7.66
N ALA A 15 -1.24 13.31 -7.52
CA ALA A 15 -2.13 12.26 -8.00
C ALA A 15 -1.96 10.99 -7.16
N VAL A 16 -3.07 10.31 -6.89
CA VAL A 16 -3.11 9.08 -6.08
C VAL A 16 -4.14 8.12 -6.64
N LEU A 17 -3.81 6.83 -6.67
CA LEU A 17 -4.74 5.75 -6.98
C LEU A 17 -5.26 5.16 -5.67
N VAL A 18 -6.57 4.93 -5.64
CA VAL A 18 -7.28 4.25 -4.56
C VAL A 18 -8.22 3.20 -5.13
N HIS A 19 -8.70 2.28 -4.31
CA HIS A 19 -9.80 1.38 -4.63
C HIS A 19 -10.79 1.36 -3.47
N THR A 20 -11.99 1.83 -3.70
CA THR A 20 -13.05 1.77 -2.69
C THR A 20 -13.54 0.32 -2.56
N PRO A 21 -13.46 -0.28 -1.34
CA PRO A 21 -13.89 -1.65 -1.15
C PRO A 21 -15.37 -1.83 -1.52
N GLY A 22 -15.69 -2.99 -2.07
CA GLY A 22 -17.00 -3.32 -2.60
C GLY A 22 -17.44 -4.75 -2.24
N PRO A 23 -18.33 -5.35 -3.06
CA PRO A 23 -18.88 -6.69 -2.80
C PRO A 23 -17.84 -7.80 -2.62
N GLU A 24 -16.60 -7.62 -3.09
CA GLU A 24 -15.48 -8.55 -2.87
C GLU A 24 -15.21 -8.82 -1.38
N LEU A 25 -15.52 -7.86 -0.49
CA LEU A 25 -15.38 -8.05 0.96
C LEU A 25 -16.36 -9.11 1.51
N LEU A 26 -17.52 -9.30 0.88
CA LEU A 26 -18.53 -10.26 1.35
C LEU A 26 -18.08 -11.72 1.21
N ALA A 27 -17.03 -11.98 0.46
CA ALA A 27 -16.40 -13.29 0.37
C ALA A 27 -15.65 -13.69 1.64
N VAL A 28 -15.27 -12.72 2.47
CA VAL A 28 -14.57 -12.96 3.73
C VAL A 28 -15.59 -13.33 4.81
N THR A 29 -15.47 -14.55 5.32
CA THR A 29 -16.34 -15.10 6.36
C THR A 29 -15.53 -15.52 7.59
N PRO A 30 -16.14 -15.73 8.75
CA PRO A 30 -15.41 -16.22 9.93
C PRO A 30 -14.62 -17.52 9.67
N ALA A 31 -15.10 -18.38 8.75
CA ALA A 31 -14.46 -19.64 8.44
C ALA A 31 -13.22 -19.51 7.54
N ASN A 32 -13.16 -18.51 6.66
CA ASN A 32 -12.09 -18.37 5.66
C ASN A 32 -11.25 -17.09 5.83
N ARG A 33 -11.52 -16.22 6.82
CA ARG A 33 -10.86 -14.93 6.98
C ARG A 33 -9.32 -15.00 6.95
N ALA A 34 -8.75 -16.02 7.62
CA ALA A 34 -7.31 -16.21 7.64
C ALA A 34 -6.72 -16.54 6.25
N ALA A 35 -7.45 -17.26 5.40
CA ALA A 35 -7.06 -17.55 4.02
C ALA A 35 -7.05 -16.27 3.16
N TYR A 36 -7.92 -15.30 3.48
CA TYR A 36 -7.92 -13.95 2.88
C TYR A 36 -7.05 -12.94 3.61
N LEU A 37 -6.24 -13.37 4.59
CA LEU A 37 -5.29 -12.53 5.35
C LEU A 37 -5.97 -11.51 6.29
N TYR A 38 -7.20 -11.76 6.69
CA TYR A 38 -7.97 -10.93 7.62
C TYR A 38 -7.93 -11.46 9.04
N ASP A 39 -7.85 -10.55 9.99
CA ASP A 39 -7.93 -10.88 11.43
C ASP A 39 -9.38 -10.88 11.92
N ASP A 40 -10.25 -10.12 11.26
CA ASP A 40 -11.66 -9.96 11.62
C ASP A 40 -12.53 -9.73 10.38
N ILE A 41 -13.85 -9.71 10.55
CA ILE A 41 -14.84 -9.39 9.51
C ILE A 41 -15.07 -7.89 9.49
N ILE A 42 -15.18 -7.35 8.28
CA ILE A 42 -15.42 -5.93 8.02
C ILE A 42 -16.87 -5.74 7.58
N ASP A 43 -17.57 -4.77 8.17
CA ASP A 43 -18.87 -4.31 7.68
C ASP A 43 -18.66 -3.54 6.36
N LEU A 44 -19.25 -4.03 5.28
CA LEU A 44 -19.06 -3.46 3.95
C LEU A 44 -19.56 -2.02 3.87
N ASP A 45 -20.78 -1.75 4.34
CA ASP A 45 -21.40 -0.43 4.20
C ASP A 45 -20.64 0.65 4.99
N ILE A 46 -20.09 0.29 6.14
CA ILE A 46 -19.29 1.19 6.96
C ILE A 46 -17.92 1.39 6.32
N ALA A 47 -17.24 0.31 5.92
CA ALA A 47 -15.93 0.38 5.27
C ALA A 47 -15.95 1.20 3.98
N GLU A 48 -17.00 1.03 3.16
CA GLU A 48 -17.19 1.81 1.93
C GLU A 48 -17.34 3.31 2.25
N ARG A 49 -18.16 3.67 3.25
CA ARG A 49 -18.31 5.07 3.67
C ARG A 49 -17.01 5.67 4.23
N GLU A 50 -16.30 4.91 5.06
CA GLU A 50 -15.02 5.36 5.63
C GLU A 50 -13.98 5.58 4.52
N HIS A 51 -13.89 4.66 3.56
CA HIS A 51 -12.95 4.76 2.44
C HIS A 51 -13.32 5.89 1.47
N ARG A 52 -14.59 6.06 1.14
CA ARG A 52 -15.06 7.21 0.34
C ARG A 52 -14.70 8.54 1.00
N ARG A 53 -14.82 8.62 2.34
CA ARG A 53 -14.39 9.79 3.11
C ARG A 53 -12.91 10.07 2.96
N LEU A 54 -12.05 9.02 2.97
CA LEU A 54 -10.63 9.17 2.66
C LEU A 54 -10.42 9.70 1.25
N GLY A 55 -11.09 9.12 0.25
CA GLY A 55 -11.01 9.59 -1.15
C GLY A 55 -11.43 11.05 -1.33
N GLU A 56 -12.56 11.46 -0.72
CA GLU A 56 -13.04 12.86 -0.71
C GLU A 56 -12.00 13.81 -0.06
N LEU A 57 -11.41 13.39 1.06
CA LEU A 57 -10.37 14.15 1.74
C LEU A 57 -9.15 14.34 0.84
N LEU A 58 -8.66 13.26 0.23
CA LEU A 58 -7.51 13.32 -0.69
C LEU A 58 -7.80 14.23 -1.89
N GLY A 59 -9.05 14.24 -2.38
CA GLY A 59 -9.51 15.13 -3.45
C GLY A 59 -9.43 16.63 -3.13
N ARG A 60 -9.24 17.01 -1.85
CA ARG A 60 -8.95 18.41 -1.45
C ARG A 60 -7.50 18.81 -1.71
N PHE A 61 -6.61 17.84 -1.90
CA PHE A 61 -5.17 18.04 -2.04
C PHE A 61 -4.61 17.61 -3.39
N ALA A 62 -5.23 16.60 -4.04
CA ALA A 62 -4.69 15.95 -5.23
C ALA A 62 -5.80 15.40 -6.13
N GLU A 63 -5.42 14.99 -7.33
CA GLU A 63 -6.26 14.20 -8.22
C GLU A 63 -6.36 12.76 -7.69
N VAL A 64 -7.58 12.26 -7.50
CA VAL A 64 -7.84 10.91 -6.99
C VAL A 64 -8.38 10.05 -8.13
N TYR A 65 -7.66 8.98 -8.43
CA TYR A 65 -8.08 7.97 -9.39
C TYR A 65 -8.67 6.77 -8.67
N GLU A 66 -9.86 6.34 -9.11
CA GLU A 66 -10.48 5.11 -8.62
C GLU A 66 -10.11 3.95 -9.56
N LEU A 67 -9.48 2.92 -9.01
CA LEU A 67 -8.93 1.79 -9.76
C LEU A 67 -9.98 1.11 -10.64
N ARG A 68 -11.18 0.84 -10.09
CA ARG A 68 -12.26 0.17 -10.81
C ARG A 68 -12.72 0.99 -12.02
N THR A 69 -12.80 2.32 -11.89
CA THR A 69 -13.16 3.22 -13.00
C THR A 69 -12.12 3.15 -14.11
N LEU A 70 -10.82 3.28 -13.77
CA LEU A 70 -9.75 3.23 -14.76
C LEU A 70 -9.70 1.87 -15.48
N LEU A 71 -9.91 0.78 -14.76
CA LEU A 71 -9.94 -0.57 -15.35
C LEU A 71 -11.14 -0.74 -16.29
N THR A 72 -12.31 -0.18 -15.94
CA THR A 72 -13.51 -0.25 -16.77
C THR A 72 -13.29 0.49 -18.10
N ASP A 73 -12.70 1.67 -18.04
CA ASP A 73 -12.36 2.45 -19.23
C ASP A 73 -11.38 1.66 -20.13
N LEU A 74 -10.38 1.03 -19.54
CA LEU A 74 -9.41 0.20 -20.27
C LEU A 74 -10.01 -1.08 -20.83
N ALA A 75 -10.93 -1.75 -20.12
CA ALA A 75 -11.53 -3.01 -20.54
C ALA A 75 -12.45 -2.86 -21.77
N ALA A 76 -12.78 -1.63 -22.17
CA ALA A 76 -13.43 -1.34 -23.43
C ALA A 76 -12.51 -1.58 -24.65
N GLU A 77 -11.18 -1.48 -24.45
CA GLU A 77 -10.19 -1.70 -25.51
C GLU A 77 -9.95 -3.22 -25.72
N PRO A 78 -10.10 -3.75 -26.94
CA PRO A 78 -9.98 -5.20 -27.19
C PRO A 78 -8.67 -5.81 -26.73
N GLN A 79 -7.56 -5.12 -26.91
CA GLN A 79 -6.22 -5.60 -26.51
C GLN A 79 -6.09 -5.70 -24.99
N VAL A 80 -6.65 -4.76 -24.24
CA VAL A 80 -6.59 -4.78 -22.77
C VAL A 80 -7.51 -5.87 -22.22
N ARG A 81 -8.70 -6.00 -22.82
CA ARG A 81 -9.64 -7.06 -22.51
C ARG A 81 -9.00 -8.45 -22.66
N GLU A 82 -8.37 -8.69 -23.82
CA GLU A 82 -7.66 -9.94 -24.08
C GLU A 82 -6.54 -10.17 -23.06
N PHE A 83 -5.77 -9.13 -22.74
CA PHE A 83 -4.73 -9.20 -21.71
C PHE A 83 -5.30 -9.62 -20.36
N LEU A 84 -6.34 -8.95 -19.85
CA LEU A 84 -6.96 -9.24 -18.56
C LEU A 84 -7.47 -10.69 -18.48
N ILE A 85 -8.19 -11.14 -19.52
CA ILE A 85 -8.75 -12.50 -19.57
C ILE A 85 -7.63 -13.54 -19.63
N THR A 86 -6.64 -13.36 -20.53
CA THR A 86 -5.54 -14.31 -20.69
C THR A 86 -4.75 -14.46 -19.39
N ARG A 87 -4.42 -13.34 -18.73
CA ARG A 87 -3.65 -13.37 -17.49
C ARG A 87 -4.45 -13.95 -16.31
N ALA A 88 -5.75 -13.67 -16.21
CA ALA A 88 -6.59 -14.32 -15.19
C ALA A 88 -6.61 -15.84 -15.36
N LEU A 89 -6.63 -16.33 -16.61
CA LEU A 89 -6.63 -17.76 -16.92
C LEU A 89 -5.27 -18.45 -16.69
N GLU A 90 -4.15 -17.70 -16.63
CA GLU A 90 -2.87 -18.22 -16.18
C GLU A 90 -2.88 -18.52 -14.68
N VAL A 91 -3.62 -17.73 -13.89
CA VAL A 91 -3.79 -17.96 -12.45
C VAL A 91 -4.82 -19.06 -12.19
N VAL A 92 -5.94 -19.06 -12.94
CA VAL A 92 -7.04 -20.03 -12.80
C VAL A 92 -7.42 -20.59 -14.18
N PRO A 93 -6.72 -21.63 -14.67
CA PRO A 93 -7.01 -22.22 -15.97
C PRO A 93 -8.41 -22.84 -16.05
N SER A 94 -9.29 -22.31 -16.94
CA SER A 94 -10.64 -22.83 -17.15
C SER A 94 -11.23 -22.36 -18.48
N ASP A 95 -11.57 -23.31 -19.38
CA ASP A 95 -12.22 -22.99 -20.65
C ASP A 95 -13.64 -22.40 -20.47
N ALA A 96 -14.35 -22.86 -19.43
CA ALA A 96 -15.68 -22.35 -19.12
C ALA A 96 -15.60 -20.89 -18.64
N LEU A 97 -14.64 -20.58 -17.76
CA LEU A 97 -14.39 -19.23 -17.29
C LEU A 97 -13.97 -18.33 -18.47
N ALA A 98 -13.07 -18.78 -19.35
CA ALA A 98 -12.64 -18.05 -20.54
C ALA A 98 -13.82 -17.58 -21.40
N LYS A 99 -14.74 -18.50 -21.73
CA LYS A 99 -15.95 -18.20 -22.50
C LYS A 99 -16.87 -17.21 -21.79
N ARG A 100 -17.03 -17.37 -20.46
CA ARG A 100 -17.84 -16.47 -19.65
C ARG A 100 -17.26 -15.07 -19.65
N LEU A 101 -15.98 -14.91 -19.33
CA LEU A 101 -15.30 -13.60 -19.28
C LEU A 101 -15.31 -12.89 -20.67
N ALA A 102 -15.13 -13.66 -21.75
CA ALA A 102 -15.15 -13.12 -23.11
C ALA A 102 -16.53 -12.56 -23.52
N ALA A 103 -17.61 -13.01 -22.93
CA ALA A 103 -18.97 -12.58 -23.27
C ALA A 103 -19.44 -11.34 -22.47
N LEU A 104 -18.75 -10.97 -21.37
CA LEU A 104 -19.17 -9.88 -20.49
C LEU A 104 -18.93 -8.50 -21.12
N PRO A 105 -19.76 -7.48 -20.88
CA PRO A 105 -19.41 -6.10 -21.17
C PRO A 105 -18.26 -5.61 -20.25
N PRO A 106 -17.55 -4.52 -20.58
CA PRO A 106 -16.37 -4.06 -19.84
C PRO A 106 -16.59 -3.90 -18.33
N GLU A 107 -17.68 -3.26 -17.93
CA GLU A 107 -18.01 -3.01 -16.52
C GLU A 107 -18.23 -4.33 -15.75
N GLU A 108 -18.98 -5.28 -16.34
CA GLU A 108 -19.22 -6.58 -15.73
C GLU A 108 -17.96 -7.45 -15.70
N LEU A 109 -17.09 -7.33 -16.73
CA LEU A 109 -15.79 -8.01 -16.73
C LEU A 109 -14.94 -7.54 -15.53
N VAL A 110 -14.81 -6.23 -15.35
CA VAL A 110 -14.05 -5.67 -14.22
C VAL A 110 -14.69 -6.04 -12.88
N ALA A 111 -16.03 -5.99 -12.79
CA ALA A 111 -16.73 -6.45 -11.59
C ALA A 111 -16.39 -7.90 -11.27
N VAL A 112 -16.46 -8.81 -12.23
CA VAL A 112 -16.10 -10.22 -12.04
C VAL A 112 -14.62 -10.42 -11.70
N MET A 113 -13.72 -9.62 -12.28
CA MET A 113 -12.30 -9.68 -11.96
C MET A 113 -12.00 -9.29 -10.50
N VAL A 114 -12.77 -8.38 -9.93
CA VAL A 114 -12.60 -7.87 -8.55
C VAL A 114 -13.42 -8.69 -7.55
N GLU A 115 -14.71 -8.89 -7.85
CA GLU A 115 -15.68 -9.54 -6.94
C GLU A 115 -15.65 -11.08 -7.01
N GLY A 116 -14.91 -11.60 -7.98
CA GLY A 116 -14.82 -13.03 -8.23
C GLY A 116 -15.96 -13.60 -9.08
N ALA A 117 -15.80 -14.84 -9.51
CA ALA A 117 -16.80 -15.61 -10.24
C ALA A 117 -17.05 -16.93 -9.53
N LEU A 118 -18.30 -17.19 -9.17
CA LEU A 118 -18.69 -18.47 -8.60
C LEU A 118 -18.62 -19.60 -9.65
N GLU A 119 -18.22 -20.79 -9.21
CA GLU A 119 -18.39 -22.03 -9.96
C GLU A 119 -19.87 -22.43 -10.03
N GLU A 120 -20.23 -23.11 -11.10
CA GLU A 120 -21.52 -23.81 -11.17
C GLU A 120 -21.47 -25.00 -10.22
N ALA A 121 -22.19 -24.90 -9.11
CA ALA A 121 -22.23 -25.95 -8.10
C ALA A 121 -23.01 -27.20 -8.63
N GLY A 122 -22.41 -28.37 -8.52
CA GLY A 122 -23.07 -29.64 -8.72
C GLY A 122 -24.15 -29.94 -7.64
N PRO A 123 -24.97 -30.97 -7.82
CA PRO A 123 -26.05 -31.25 -6.88
C PRO A 123 -25.63 -31.47 -5.43
N ILE A 124 -24.46 -32.08 -5.20
CA ILE A 124 -23.94 -32.36 -3.85
C ILE A 124 -23.43 -31.06 -3.21
N ALA A 125 -22.67 -30.26 -3.93
CA ALA A 125 -22.16 -29.00 -3.43
C ALA A 125 -23.31 -28.03 -3.07
N ARG A 126 -24.36 -27.99 -3.91
CA ARG A 126 -25.58 -27.23 -3.61
C ARG A 126 -26.29 -27.73 -2.35
N ALA A 127 -26.41 -29.06 -2.19
CA ALA A 127 -27.05 -29.67 -1.01
C ALA A 127 -26.26 -29.41 0.29
N LEU A 128 -24.92 -29.22 0.18
CA LEU A 128 -24.03 -28.89 1.29
C LEU A 128 -23.84 -27.41 1.47
N ASN A 129 -24.49 -26.55 0.67
CA ASN A 129 -24.27 -25.10 0.60
C ASN A 129 -22.77 -24.71 0.43
N GLU A 130 -22.02 -25.57 -0.29
CA GLU A 130 -20.62 -25.30 -0.56
C GLU A 130 -20.49 -24.25 -1.67
N THR A 131 -19.83 -23.14 -1.36
CA THR A 131 -19.54 -22.07 -2.33
C THR A 131 -18.08 -22.16 -2.76
N ARG A 132 -17.85 -22.27 -4.06
CA ARG A 132 -16.51 -22.22 -4.66
C ARG A 132 -16.43 -21.09 -5.67
N TYR A 133 -15.25 -20.54 -5.82
CA TYR A 133 -14.96 -19.53 -6.82
C TYR A 133 -14.18 -20.13 -7.98
N ALA A 134 -14.70 -19.94 -9.20
CA ALA A 134 -13.95 -20.18 -10.44
C ALA A 134 -12.87 -19.10 -10.66
N LEU A 135 -13.13 -17.87 -10.20
CA LEU A 135 -12.15 -16.81 -10.08
C LEU A 135 -12.30 -16.23 -8.67
N PRO A 136 -11.27 -16.31 -7.81
CA PRO A 136 -11.36 -15.79 -6.46
C PRO A 136 -11.59 -14.28 -6.43
N PRO A 137 -12.36 -13.75 -5.46
CA PRO A 137 -12.49 -12.31 -5.24
C PRO A 137 -11.21 -11.71 -4.64
N LEU A 138 -11.09 -10.39 -4.71
CA LEU A 138 -9.90 -9.64 -4.30
C LEU A 138 -10.19 -8.70 -3.11
N PRO A 139 -10.54 -9.23 -1.93
CA PRO A 139 -10.95 -8.40 -0.79
C PRO A 139 -9.82 -7.52 -0.24
N ASN A 140 -8.55 -7.77 -0.60
CA ASN A 140 -7.41 -6.95 -0.20
C ASN A 140 -7.07 -5.85 -1.22
N LEU A 141 -7.78 -5.72 -2.33
CA LEU A 141 -7.45 -4.79 -3.41
C LEU A 141 -7.48 -3.32 -2.97
N PHE A 142 -8.26 -2.97 -1.94
CA PHE A 142 -8.26 -1.61 -1.38
C PHE A 142 -6.95 -1.22 -0.71
N PHE A 143 -6.06 -2.16 -0.44
CA PHE A 143 -4.66 -1.92 -0.08
C PHE A 143 -3.80 -1.78 -1.35
N THR A 144 -4.07 -0.73 -2.11
CA THR A 144 -3.41 -0.47 -3.40
C THR A 144 -1.90 -0.25 -3.29
N ARG A 145 -1.42 0.13 -2.10
CA ARG A 145 0.00 0.34 -1.81
C ARG A 145 0.83 -0.93 -2.00
N ASP A 146 0.28 -2.08 -1.61
CA ASP A 146 1.05 -3.32 -1.55
C ASP A 146 1.40 -3.83 -2.95
N VAL A 147 0.47 -3.67 -3.88
CA VAL A 147 0.55 -4.28 -5.21
C VAL A 147 1.16 -3.35 -6.27
N GLY A 148 1.18 -2.03 -6.02
CA GLY A 148 1.73 -1.04 -6.95
C GLY A 148 2.65 -0.04 -6.26
N ILE A 149 3.77 0.30 -6.90
CA ILE A 149 4.75 1.25 -6.38
C ILE A 149 5.21 2.14 -7.52
N VAL A 150 5.55 3.39 -7.21
CA VAL A 150 6.23 4.31 -8.14
C VAL A 150 7.53 4.77 -7.50
N ILE A 151 8.64 4.66 -8.22
CA ILE A 151 9.96 5.19 -7.83
C ILE A 151 10.51 6.03 -8.97
N GLY A 152 10.76 7.31 -8.73
CA GLY A 152 11.05 8.27 -9.80
C GLY A 152 9.90 8.27 -10.80
N GLU A 153 10.19 8.03 -12.05
CA GLU A 153 9.20 7.95 -13.14
C GLU A 153 8.84 6.49 -13.53
N HIS A 154 9.29 5.51 -12.77
CA HIS A 154 9.10 4.10 -13.08
C HIS A 154 7.98 3.49 -12.23
N ALA A 155 7.19 2.62 -12.87
CA ALA A 155 6.23 1.77 -12.17
C ALA A 155 6.90 0.46 -11.71
N ILE A 156 6.43 -0.05 -10.58
CA ILE A 156 6.78 -1.36 -10.05
C ILE A 156 5.47 -2.11 -9.78
N ILE A 157 5.40 -3.33 -10.24
CA ILE A 157 4.33 -4.26 -9.90
C ILE A 157 4.83 -5.14 -8.77
N GLY A 158 4.11 -5.18 -7.67
CA GLY A 158 4.43 -6.05 -6.54
C GLY A 158 4.44 -7.52 -6.95
N SER A 159 5.17 -8.34 -6.22
CA SER A 159 5.13 -9.80 -6.30
C SER A 159 4.55 -10.31 -4.99
N MET A 160 3.24 -10.52 -4.98
CA MET A 160 2.49 -10.79 -3.75
C MET A 160 2.88 -12.14 -3.14
N ARG A 161 3.17 -12.13 -1.84
CA ARG A 161 3.57 -13.35 -1.10
C ARG A 161 2.51 -14.44 -1.14
N PHE A 162 1.24 -14.07 -1.03
CA PHE A 162 0.13 -15.00 -0.92
C PHE A 162 -0.72 -15.05 -2.20
N GLY A 163 -1.03 -16.28 -2.65
CA GLY A 163 -1.73 -16.53 -3.91
C GLY A 163 -3.11 -15.88 -4.02
N VAL A 164 -3.77 -15.63 -2.91
CA VAL A 164 -5.07 -14.94 -2.86
C VAL A 164 -5.01 -13.52 -3.43
N ARG A 165 -3.82 -12.93 -3.54
CA ARG A 165 -3.58 -11.57 -4.06
C ARG A 165 -2.93 -11.53 -5.46
N TRP A 166 -2.60 -12.67 -6.08
CA TRP A 166 -1.85 -12.65 -7.36
C TRP A 166 -2.61 -11.98 -8.51
N THR A 167 -3.94 -12.08 -8.54
CA THR A 167 -4.74 -11.40 -9.57
C THR A 167 -4.68 -9.87 -9.43
N GLU A 168 -4.44 -9.33 -8.24
CA GLU A 168 -4.27 -7.89 -8.02
C GLU A 168 -3.09 -7.33 -8.85
N GLU A 169 -1.98 -8.08 -8.96
CA GLU A 169 -0.79 -7.72 -9.75
C GLU A 169 -1.16 -7.46 -11.22
N LEU A 170 -2.04 -8.29 -11.77
CA LEU A 170 -2.45 -8.22 -13.17
C LEU A 170 -3.28 -6.97 -13.44
N LEU A 171 -4.14 -6.57 -12.49
CA LEU A 171 -4.96 -5.37 -12.61
C LEU A 171 -4.09 -4.11 -12.57
N ILE A 172 -3.16 -4.01 -11.63
CA ILE A 172 -2.21 -2.90 -11.54
C ILE A 172 -1.27 -2.85 -12.76
N LYS A 173 -0.81 -4.01 -13.23
CA LYS A 173 -0.01 -4.09 -14.46
C LYS A 173 -0.77 -3.58 -15.68
N ALA A 174 -2.06 -3.92 -15.81
CA ALA A 174 -2.90 -3.40 -16.89
C ALA A 174 -2.97 -1.86 -16.85
N LEU A 175 -3.16 -1.27 -15.67
CA LEU A 175 -3.20 0.17 -15.50
C LEU A 175 -1.89 0.84 -15.95
N PHE A 176 -0.74 0.41 -15.41
CA PHE A 176 0.55 1.02 -15.74
C PHE A 176 0.99 0.77 -17.19
N ARG A 177 0.54 -0.32 -17.79
CA ARG A 177 0.92 -0.66 -19.17
C ARG A 177 0.07 0.05 -20.23
N TYR A 178 -1.21 0.26 -19.95
CA TYR A 178 -2.15 0.67 -21.00
C TYR A 178 -2.87 1.99 -20.73
N HIS A 179 -2.96 2.44 -19.45
CA HIS A 179 -3.73 3.64 -19.16
C HIS A 179 -2.95 4.91 -19.52
N PRO A 180 -3.48 5.75 -20.45
CA PRO A 180 -2.75 6.93 -20.94
C PRO A 180 -2.48 7.97 -19.83
N GLY A 181 -3.33 8.03 -18.78
CA GLY A 181 -3.12 8.91 -17.62
C GLY A 181 -2.03 8.44 -16.66
N LEU A 182 -1.51 7.21 -16.83
CA LEU A 182 -0.45 6.62 -16.00
C LEU A 182 0.84 6.40 -16.79
N GLU A 183 1.12 7.29 -17.77
CA GLU A 183 2.36 7.27 -18.53
C GLU A 183 3.56 7.26 -17.59
N ASN A 184 4.47 6.30 -17.81
CA ASN A 184 5.63 6.04 -16.97
C ASN A 184 6.86 5.71 -17.83
N ALA A 185 8.05 5.75 -17.25
CA ALA A 185 9.32 5.45 -17.93
C ALA A 185 9.54 3.95 -18.17
N GLY A 186 8.55 3.13 -17.87
CA GLY A 186 8.52 1.68 -17.98
C GLY A 186 8.33 1.00 -16.63
N ILE A 187 7.89 -0.27 -16.70
CA ILE A 187 7.81 -1.13 -15.52
C ILE A 187 9.23 -1.57 -15.17
N LEU A 188 9.72 -1.09 -14.02
CA LEU A 188 11.08 -1.35 -13.54
C LEU A 188 11.22 -2.77 -12.98
N TYR A 189 10.25 -3.19 -12.20
CA TYR A 189 10.15 -4.53 -11.61
C TYR A 189 8.73 -5.05 -11.86
N ASP A 190 8.61 -6.23 -12.43
CA ASP A 190 7.34 -6.86 -12.77
C ASP A 190 7.16 -8.16 -11.97
N GLY A 191 6.60 -8.03 -10.78
CA GLY A 191 6.36 -9.15 -9.88
C GLY A 191 5.47 -10.25 -10.45
N SER A 192 4.59 -9.90 -11.40
CA SER A 192 3.71 -10.88 -12.06
C SER A 192 4.47 -11.88 -12.93
N GLU A 193 5.69 -11.56 -13.37
CA GLU A 193 6.56 -12.43 -14.17
C GLU A 193 7.64 -13.14 -13.31
N GLU A 194 7.74 -12.81 -12.03
CA GLU A 194 8.76 -13.35 -11.14
C GLU A 194 8.42 -14.75 -10.60
N LYS A 195 9.46 -15.49 -10.20
CA LYS A 195 9.29 -16.75 -9.48
C LYS A 195 8.95 -16.48 -8.01
N ARG A 196 7.67 -16.40 -7.69
CA ARG A 196 7.12 -16.06 -6.36
C ARG A 196 7.64 -16.93 -5.20
N SER A 197 8.18 -18.13 -5.48
CA SER A 197 8.85 -18.94 -4.45
C SER A 197 10.06 -18.24 -3.84
N ASN A 198 10.72 -17.35 -4.58
CA ASN A 198 11.98 -16.72 -4.20
C ASN A 198 11.91 -15.18 -4.22
N TYR A 199 11.06 -14.62 -5.08
CA TYR A 199 10.98 -13.19 -5.35
C TYR A 199 9.61 -12.67 -4.97
N THR A 200 9.45 -12.22 -3.72
CA THR A 200 8.25 -11.53 -3.26
C THR A 200 8.61 -10.11 -2.84
N LEU A 201 7.77 -9.14 -3.22
CA LEU A 201 7.95 -7.72 -2.94
C LEU A 201 6.59 -7.05 -2.82
N GLU A 202 6.30 -6.45 -1.68
CA GLU A 202 5.07 -5.70 -1.44
C GLU A 202 5.39 -4.24 -1.09
N GLY A 203 4.59 -3.29 -1.58
CA GLY A 203 4.90 -1.87 -1.51
C GLY A 203 4.83 -1.24 -0.12
N GLY A 204 4.22 -1.92 0.85
CA GLY A 204 4.28 -1.52 2.26
C GLY A 204 5.71 -1.50 2.81
N ASP A 205 6.62 -2.26 2.19
CA ASP A 205 8.04 -2.33 2.51
C ASP A 205 8.93 -1.34 1.73
N VAL A 206 8.37 -0.54 0.82
CA VAL A 206 9.15 0.34 -0.05
C VAL A 206 8.87 1.81 0.23
N HIS A 207 9.87 2.52 0.73
CA HIS A 207 9.78 3.92 1.14
C HIS A 207 10.85 4.77 0.43
N PRO A 208 10.54 5.50 -0.64
CA PRO A 208 11.42 6.54 -1.16
C PRO A 208 11.43 7.72 -0.18
N LEU A 209 12.57 8.00 0.44
CA LEU A 209 12.70 9.16 1.34
C LEU A 209 13.24 10.38 0.60
N ARG A 210 14.08 10.15 -0.39
CA ARG A 210 14.70 11.14 -1.27
C ARG A 210 14.96 10.54 -2.64
N PRO A 211 15.23 11.32 -3.70
CA PRO A 211 15.52 10.78 -5.04
C PRO A 211 16.68 9.76 -5.06
N ASP A 212 17.63 9.91 -4.14
CA ASP A 212 18.83 9.07 -4.03
C ASP A 212 18.81 8.05 -2.89
N LEU A 213 17.74 8.03 -2.07
CA LEU A 213 17.64 7.21 -0.86
C LEU A 213 16.32 6.44 -0.77
N LEU A 214 16.41 5.11 -0.68
CA LEU A 214 15.28 4.24 -0.34
C LEU A 214 15.47 3.62 1.05
N VAL A 215 14.36 3.43 1.77
CA VAL A 215 14.28 2.53 2.91
C VAL A 215 13.38 1.37 2.56
N LEU A 216 13.87 0.16 2.75
CA LEU A 216 13.19 -1.09 2.44
C LEU A 216 12.94 -1.91 3.71
N GLY A 217 11.82 -2.60 3.77
CA GLY A 217 11.54 -3.64 4.77
C GLY A 217 11.95 -5.02 4.24
N PHE A 218 12.74 -5.77 4.99
CA PHE A 218 12.78 -7.22 4.86
C PHE A 218 11.77 -7.81 5.83
N SER A 219 10.68 -8.34 5.32
CA SER A 219 9.52 -8.76 6.09
C SER A 219 9.06 -10.18 5.71
N GLU A 220 7.96 -10.65 6.29
CA GLU A 220 7.25 -11.85 5.81
C GLU A 220 6.86 -11.72 4.33
N ARG A 221 6.62 -10.49 3.86
CA ARG A 221 6.06 -10.21 2.52
C ARG A 221 7.10 -9.92 1.46
N SER A 222 8.28 -9.42 1.84
CA SER A 222 9.34 -9.06 0.89
C SER A 222 10.60 -9.88 1.15
N SER A 223 11.01 -10.66 0.15
CA SER A 223 12.13 -11.60 0.24
C SER A 223 13.48 -10.93 -0.02
N PRO A 224 14.60 -11.43 0.55
CA PRO A 224 15.93 -10.88 0.32
C PRO A 224 16.31 -10.83 -1.17
N ALA A 225 15.99 -11.88 -1.92
CA ALA A 225 16.30 -11.94 -3.35
C ALA A 225 15.56 -10.87 -4.16
N ALA A 226 14.30 -10.58 -3.81
CA ALA A 226 13.56 -9.49 -4.46
C ALA A 226 14.13 -8.11 -4.09
N LEU A 227 14.54 -7.92 -2.83
CA LEU A 227 15.19 -6.68 -2.38
C LEU A 227 16.53 -6.46 -3.07
N ASP A 228 17.38 -7.50 -3.20
CA ASP A 228 18.62 -7.41 -3.95
C ASP A 228 18.38 -7.06 -5.42
N HIS A 229 17.41 -7.72 -6.06
CA HIS A 229 17.04 -7.43 -7.45
C HIS A 229 16.54 -6.00 -7.62
N LEU A 230 15.65 -5.53 -6.73
CA LEU A 230 15.18 -4.15 -6.74
C LEU A 230 16.33 -3.16 -6.57
N CYS A 231 17.29 -3.42 -5.66
CA CYS A 231 18.46 -2.56 -5.48
C CYS A 231 19.24 -2.37 -6.78
N GLU A 232 19.54 -3.45 -7.50
CA GLU A 232 20.27 -3.36 -8.79
C GLU A 232 19.49 -2.53 -9.82
N LEU A 233 18.16 -2.71 -9.91
CA LEU A 233 17.32 -1.96 -10.84
C LEU A 233 17.27 -0.47 -10.51
N VAL A 234 17.06 -0.09 -9.24
CA VAL A 234 16.97 1.33 -8.84
C VAL A 234 18.33 2.03 -8.91
N PHE A 235 19.42 1.33 -8.63
CA PHE A 235 20.78 1.85 -8.83
C PHE A 235 21.10 2.13 -10.28
N ALA A 236 20.60 1.28 -11.18
CA ALA A 236 20.86 1.44 -12.60
C ALA A 236 19.98 2.49 -13.27
N ARG A 237 18.74 2.69 -12.82
CA ARG A 237 17.72 3.44 -13.59
C ARG A 237 17.07 4.60 -12.86
N CYS A 238 17.04 4.62 -11.52
CA CYS A 238 16.28 5.63 -10.76
C CYS A 238 17.17 6.67 -10.06
N GLY A 239 18.48 6.62 -10.24
CA GLY A 239 19.39 7.57 -9.60
C GLY A 239 19.66 7.30 -8.11
N VAL A 240 19.05 6.28 -7.54
CA VAL A 240 19.27 5.87 -6.15
C VAL A 240 20.73 5.52 -5.92
N SER A 241 21.30 5.99 -4.81
CA SER A 241 22.69 5.72 -4.40
C SER A 241 22.77 4.88 -3.13
N ASP A 242 21.79 5.03 -2.25
CA ASP A 242 21.80 4.42 -0.94
C ASP A 242 20.45 3.73 -0.64
N VAL A 243 20.52 2.52 -0.11
CA VAL A 243 19.36 1.74 0.34
C VAL A 243 19.61 1.28 1.77
N LEU A 244 18.68 1.59 2.66
CA LEU A 244 18.65 1.08 4.02
C LEU A 244 17.62 -0.04 4.08
N VAL A 245 18.00 -1.22 4.60
CA VAL A 245 17.10 -2.36 4.78
C VAL A 245 16.86 -2.58 6.26
N VAL A 246 15.62 -2.43 6.71
CA VAL A 246 15.18 -2.74 8.09
C VAL A 246 14.74 -4.20 8.13
N VAL A 247 15.31 -4.97 9.03
CA VAL A 247 15.01 -6.41 9.19
C VAL A 247 13.84 -6.55 10.17
N LEU A 248 12.64 -6.77 9.65
CA LEU A 248 11.43 -6.88 10.45
C LEU A 248 11.30 -8.27 11.09
N PRO A 249 10.67 -8.38 12.28
CA PRO A 249 10.30 -9.67 12.84
C PRO A 249 9.20 -10.33 11.99
N ASN A 250 9.16 -11.65 11.99
CA ASN A 250 8.08 -12.39 11.34
C ASN A 250 6.85 -12.45 12.26
N GLU A 251 6.16 -11.33 12.37
CA GLU A 251 5.00 -11.13 13.24
C GLU A 251 3.87 -10.42 12.49
N ARG A 252 2.62 -10.77 12.80
CA ARG A 252 1.43 -10.16 12.19
C ARG A 252 1.36 -8.64 12.39
N THR A 253 1.92 -8.13 13.48
CA THR A 253 1.99 -6.70 13.81
C THR A 253 2.96 -5.92 12.93
N ALA A 254 3.94 -6.59 12.32
CA ALA A 254 5.01 -5.98 11.52
C ALA A 254 5.12 -6.63 10.13
N ILE A 255 3.98 -6.87 9.48
CA ILE A 255 3.94 -7.50 8.14
C ILE A 255 4.66 -6.66 7.07
N HIS A 256 4.67 -5.34 7.22
CA HIS A 256 5.37 -4.39 6.38
C HIS A 256 6.06 -3.32 7.23
N LEU A 257 7.04 -2.64 6.64
CA LEU A 257 7.75 -1.53 7.29
C LEU A 257 6.80 -0.39 7.68
N ASP A 258 5.80 -0.08 6.86
CA ASP A 258 4.85 1.00 7.11
C ASP A 258 3.89 0.76 8.29
N MET A 259 3.86 -0.47 8.82
CA MET A 259 3.14 -0.76 10.07
C MET A 259 3.90 -0.29 11.31
N ILE A 260 5.20 0.00 11.18
CA ILE A 260 6.06 0.38 12.31
C ILE A 260 6.84 1.69 12.09
N PHE A 261 6.88 2.19 10.85
CA PHE A 261 7.59 3.42 10.47
C PHE A 261 6.91 4.12 9.30
N THR A 262 6.71 5.44 9.40
CA THR A 262 6.45 6.33 8.24
C THR A 262 7.08 7.70 8.46
N GLN A 263 7.55 8.32 7.37
CA GLN A 263 8.01 9.71 7.38
C GLN A 263 6.82 10.67 7.42
N LEU A 264 6.89 11.70 8.24
CA LEU A 264 5.81 12.69 8.44
C LEU A 264 6.14 14.07 7.85
N ASP A 265 7.41 14.43 7.95
CA ASP A 265 7.96 15.73 7.51
C ASP A 265 9.42 15.55 7.10
N ALA A 266 10.08 16.59 6.64
CA ALA A 266 11.50 16.56 6.26
C ALA A 266 12.40 16.03 7.38
N GLU A 267 12.07 16.37 8.62
CA GLU A 267 12.88 16.07 9.82
C GLU A 267 12.18 15.10 10.80
N LEU A 268 10.95 14.66 10.54
CA LEU A 268 10.14 13.91 11.49
C LEU A 268 9.64 12.59 10.90
N CYS A 269 9.59 11.56 11.74
CA CYS A 269 8.95 10.30 11.44
C CYS A 269 8.12 9.78 12.61
N CYS A 270 7.14 8.93 12.33
CA CYS A 270 6.48 8.14 13.36
C CYS A 270 7.09 6.74 13.39
N VAL A 271 7.34 6.23 14.59
CA VAL A 271 7.87 4.87 14.78
C VAL A 271 7.14 4.13 15.91
N TYR A 272 7.09 2.81 15.78
CA TYR A 272 6.76 1.94 16.89
C TYR A 272 8.00 1.76 17.79
N PRO A 273 8.07 2.36 18.98
CA PRO A 273 9.31 2.52 19.73
C PRO A 273 10.08 1.23 19.99
N PRO A 274 9.43 0.08 20.35
CA PRO A 274 10.17 -1.13 20.67
C PRO A 274 11.10 -1.63 19.57
N HIS A 275 10.73 -1.40 18.30
CA HIS A 275 11.51 -1.86 17.15
C HIS A 275 12.62 -0.88 16.72
N PHE A 276 12.65 0.34 17.25
CA PHE A 276 13.63 1.35 16.84
C PHE A 276 14.50 1.85 17.99
N VAL A 277 14.00 1.80 19.23
CA VAL A 277 14.73 2.24 20.41
C VAL A 277 14.72 1.16 21.48
N GLY A 278 15.77 1.09 22.27
CA GLY A 278 15.88 0.10 23.34
C GLY A 278 16.52 -1.23 22.91
N ALA A 279 16.24 -2.29 23.68
CA ALA A 279 16.91 -3.59 23.54
C ALA A 279 16.37 -4.44 22.38
N GLU A 280 15.12 -4.22 22.00
CA GLU A 280 14.43 -5.00 20.94
C GLU A 280 14.58 -4.35 19.53
N ARG A 281 15.46 -3.34 19.41
CA ARG A 281 15.63 -2.64 18.12
C ARG A 281 16.06 -3.59 17.01
N LEU A 282 15.49 -3.35 15.83
CA LEU A 282 15.71 -4.16 14.65
C LEU A 282 17.10 -3.91 14.03
N ALA A 283 17.65 -4.94 13.40
CA ALA A 283 18.85 -4.82 12.59
C ALA A 283 18.59 -3.96 11.35
N VAL A 284 19.59 -3.18 10.94
CA VAL A 284 19.53 -2.33 9.76
C VAL A 284 20.76 -2.55 8.91
N LEU A 285 20.57 -2.81 7.63
CA LEU A 285 21.63 -3.02 6.65
C LEU A 285 21.67 -1.82 5.70
N HIS A 286 22.87 -1.38 5.34
CA HIS A 286 23.11 -0.34 4.35
C HIS A 286 23.73 -0.94 3.10
N ARG A 287 23.05 -0.80 1.99
CA ARG A 287 23.51 -1.16 0.64
C ARG A 287 23.78 0.10 -0.15
N ARG A 288 24.99 0.25 -0.69
CA ARG A 288 25.38 1.43 -1.48
C ARG A 288 25.68 1.04 -2.91
N ARG A 289 25.28 1.88 -3.86
CA ARG A 289 25.60 1.71 -5.28
C ARG A 289 27.11 1.57 -5.49
N GLY A 290 27.51 0.58 -6.28
CA GLY A 290 28.91 0.28 -6.54
C GLY A 290 29.63 -0.51 -5.43
N SER A 291 28.98 -0.80 -4.30
CA SER A 291 29.50 -1.70 -3.27
C SER A 291 29.10 -3.14 -3.55
N SER A 292 30.01 -4.09 -3.36
CA SER A 292 29.75 -5.53 -3.52
C SER A 292 29.09 -6.18 -2.30
N GLY A 293 28.94 -5.45 -1.18
CA GLY A 293 28.41 -5.98 0.06
C GLY A 293 27.43 -5.00 0.75
N VAL A 294 26.91 -5.43 1.89
CA VAL A 294 26.10 -4.62 2.80
C VAL A 294 26.88 -4.35 4.08
N LYS A 295 26.58 -3.21 4.72
CA LYS A 295 27.13 -2.83 6.01
C LYS A 295 26.00 -2.86 7.05
N GLU A 296 26.19 -3.61 8.11
CA GLU A 296 25.29 -3.54 9.26
C GLU A 296 25.49 -2.20 10.00
N MET A 297 24.40 -1.53 10.30
CA MET A 297 24.38 -0.23 10.98
C MET A 297 24.02 -0.39 12.46
N PRO A 298 24.51 0.48 13.36
CA PRO A 298 24.25 0.36 14.79
C PRO A 298 22.77 0.39 15.18
N ASN A 299 21.97 1.17 14.47
CA ASN A 299 20.51 1.27 14.55
C ASN A 299 19.98 2.11 13.37
N PHE A 300 18.66 2.20 13.26
CA PHE A 300 17.99 2.91 12.17
C PHE A 300 18.34 4.40 12.10
N PHE A 301 18.33 5.12 13.22
CA PHE A 301 18.61 6.56 13.23
C PHE A 301 20.07 6.86 12.92
N ALA A 302 21.00 6.00 13.39
CA ALA A 302 22.41 6.11 12.99
C ALA A 302 22.61 5.82 11.51
N ALA A 303 21.82 4.91 10.92
CA ALA A 303 21.84 4.66 9.49
C ALA A 303 21.32 5.85 8.69
N LEU A 304 20.21 6.47 9.10
CA LEU A 304 19.68 7.68 8.49
C LEU A 304 20.66 8.85 8.57
N GLN A 305 21.31 9.04 9.71
CA GLN A 305 22.33 10.08 9.89
C GLN A 305 23.53 9.84 8.96
N ALA A 306 23.94 8.59 8.77
CA ALA A 306 25.09 8.25 7.91
C ALA A 306 24.84 8.50 6.41
N VAL A 307 23.57 8.65 6.01
CA VAL A 307 23.16 8.99 4.63
C VAL A 307 22.58 10.41 4.53
N ASP A 308 22.92 11.29 5.47
CA ASP A 308 22.50 12.70 5.53
C ASP A 308 20.98 12.90 5.50
N GLN A 309 20.22 11.99 6.15
CA GLN A 309 18.76 12.05 6.31
C GLN A 309 18.35 11.87 7.80
N PRO A 310 18.78 12.76 8.71
CA PRO A 310 18.38 12.64 10.10
C PRO A 310 16.88 12.85 10.25
N LEU A 311 16.22 11.94 10.99
CA LEU A 311 14.81 12.06 11.33
C LEU A 311 14.66 11.96 12.85
N GLU A 312 13.85 12.84 13.44
CA GLU A 312 13.48 12.77 14.84
C GLU A 312 12.20 11.91 14.98
N PRO A 313 12.19 10.91 15.87
CA PRO A 313 11.06 10.02 16.03
C PRO A 313 9.95 10.63 16.90
N ILE A 314 8.72 10.54 16.44
CA ILE A 314 7.49 10.64 17.24
C ILE A 314 7.04 9.23 17.56
N PHE A 315 6.75 8.96 18.84
CA PHE A 315 6.47 7.61 19.33
C PHE A 315 4.98 7.27 19.21
N CYS A 316 4.68 6.26 18.42
CA CYS A 316 3.36 5.64 18.37
C CYS A 316 2.92 5.23 19.78
N GLY A 317 1.71 5.63 20.22
CA GLY A 317 1.17 5.33 21.55
C GLY A 317 1.90 6.03 22.71
N GLY A 318 2.81 6.97 22.41
CA GLY A 318 3.55 7.75 23.41
C GLY A 318 4.55 6.92 24.21
N THR A 319 4.60 7.11 25.53
CA THR A 319 5.57 6.44 26.43
C THR A 319 5.03 5.19 27.11
N SER A 320 3.72 4.89 26.96
CA SER A 320 3.06 3.75 27.61
C SER A 320 3.11 2.51 26.71
N ARG A 321 3.86 1.46 27.10
CA ARG A 321 3.99 0.22 26.33
C ARG A 321 2.64 -0.38 25.92
N PRO A 322 1.62 -0.52 26.78
CA PRO A 322 0.31 -1.01 26.38
C PRO A 322 -0.39 -0.14 25.34
N LEU A 323 -0.23 1.20 25.37
CA LEU A 323 -0.78 2.08 24.36
C LEU A 323 -0.01 1.98 23.04
N GLN A 324 1.31 1.85 23.09
CA GLN A 324 2.14 1.62 21.90
C GLN A 324 1.68 0.37 21.15
N GLU A 325 1.49 -0.76 21.84
CA GLU A 325 1.02 -2.02 21.25
C GLU A 325 -0.41 -1.90 20.66
N ARG A 326 -1.33 -1.29 21.42
CA ARG A 326 -2.71 -1.14 20.98
C ARG A 326 -2.88 -0.22 19.78
N GLU A 327 -2.17 0.92 19.77
CA GLU A 327 -2.28 1.87 18.67
C GLU A 327 -1.47 1.43 17.45
N GLN A 328 -0.33 0.76 17.64
CA GLN A 328 0.39 0.13 16.53
C GLN A 328 -0.49 -0.92 15.83
N TRP A 329 -1.20 -1.79 16.59
CA TRP A 329 -2.20 -2.70 16.04
C TRP A 329 -3.30 -1.96 15.26
N SER A 330 -3.65 -0.75 15.68
CA SER A 330 -4.60 0.13 15.00
C SER A 330 -3.96 0.99 13.92
N SER A 331 -2.82 0.55 13.36
CA SER A 331 -2.11 1.22 12.24
C SER A 331 -1.68 2.66 12.54
N ALA A 332 -1.33 2.98 13.81
CA ALA A 332 -0.94 4.33 14.18
C ALA A 332 0.39 4.79 13.61
N CYS A 333 1.24 3.89 13.08
CA CYS A 333 2.45 4.26 12.34
C CYS A 333 2.20 4.42 10.83
N ASN A 334 1.01 4.05 10.32
CA ASN A 334 0.70 4.00 8.88
C ASN A 334 0.11 5.33 8.38
N PHE A 335 0.88 6.41 8.53
CA PHE A 335 0.48 7.73 8.07
C PHE A 335 0.60 7.88 6.56
N PHE A 336 -0.29 8.67 5.98
CA PHE A 336 -0.19 9.09 4.60
C PHE A 336 0.03 10.61 4.52
N ALA A 337 1.19 11.04 4.01
CA ALA A 337 1.47 12.45 3.85
C ALA A 337 0.85 12.99 2.55
N VAL A 338 0.08 14.08 2.64
CA VAL A 338 -0.42 14.82 1.47
C VAL A 338 0.55 15.93 1.05
N ARG A 339 1.42 16.35 1.96
CA ARG A 339 2.60 17.22 1.74
C ARG A 339 3.47 17.18 3.00
N PRO A 340 4.71 17.73 2.97
CA PRO A 340 5.55 17.76 4.16
C PRO A 340 4.81 18.36 5.35
N GLY A 341 4.79 17.65 6.47
CA GLY A 341 4.13 18.05 7.71
C GLY A 341 2.60 18.01 7.72
N VAL A 342 1.94 17.57 6.64
CA VAL A 342 0.47 17.35 6.65
C VAL A 342 0.17 15.90 6.33
N VAL A 343 -0.30 15.17 7.33
CA VAL A 343 -0.46 13.71 7.30
C VAL A 343 -1.87 13.29 7.68
N VAL A 344 -2.28 12.12 7.20
CA VAL A 344 -3.59 11.50 7.49
C VAL A 344 -3.40 10.27 8.35
N THR A 345 -4.24 10.08 9.36
CA THR A 345 -4.29 8.89 10.23
C THR A 345 -5.72 8.62 10.71
N TYR A 346 -5.93 7.48 11.38
CA TYR A 346 -7.22 7.19 12.03
C TYR A 346 -7.39 7.99 13.33
N GLU A 347 -8.60 8.51 13.57
CA GLU A 347 -8.95 9.30 14.77
C GLU A 347 -8.81 8.51 16.09
N ARG A 348 -8.95 7.18 16.03
CA ARG A 348 -8.88 6.30 17.19
C ARG A 348 -7.48 6.21 17.84
N ASN A 349 -6.43 6.68 17.17
CA ASN A 349 -5.04 6.65 17.65
C ASN A 349 -4.73 7.91 18.48
N GLU A 350 -5.46 8.09 19.60
CA GLU A 350 -5.46 9.31 20.40
C GLU A 350 -4.11 9.62 21.05
N ALA A 351 -3.41 8.59 21.58
CA ALA A 351 -2.13 8.79 22.22
C ALA A 351 -1.06 9.21 21.21
N THR A 352 -1.06 8.63 19.99
CA THR A 352 -0.16 9.00 18.90
C THR A 352 -0.46 10.43 18.41
N THR A 353 -1.73 10.79 18.22
CA THR A 353 -2.09 12.16 17.81
C THR A 353 -1.74 13.20 18.89
N ALA A 354 -1.81 12.82 20.18
CA ALA A 354 -1.35 13.68 21.26
C ALA A 354 0.18 13.91 21.22
N GLU A 355 0.98 12.90 20.85
CA GLU A 355 2.43 13.09 20.64
C GLU A 355 2.71 14.00 19.43
N LEU A 356 1.96 13.85 18.33
CA LEU A 356 2.08 14.78 17.21
C LEU A 356 1.73 16.21 17.61
N ALA A 357 0.67 16.40 18.42
CA ALA A 357 0.31 17.73 18.92
C ALA A 357 1.45 18.36 19.77
N ARG A 358 2.14 17.56 20.60
CA ARG A 358 3.32 18.01 21.34
C ARG A 358 4.49 18.38 20.42
N ALA A 359 4.60 17.71 19.27
CA ALA A 359 5.59 18.01 18.23
C ALA A 359 5.16 19.18 17.30
N GLY A 360 4.08 19.88 17.62
CA GLY A 360 3.63 21.08 16.91
C GLY A 360 2.68 20.84 15.76
N PHE A 361 2.07 19.65 15.64
CA PHE A 361 1.00 19.39 14.67
C PHE A 361 -0.35 19.86 15.21
N SER A 362 -1.14 20.56 14.39
CA SER A 362 -2.56 20.79 14.66
C SER A 362 -3.33 19.52 14.37
N VAL A 363 -4.20 19.07 15.30
CA VAL A 363 -5.09 17.93 15.09
C VAL A 363 -6.39 18.42 14.47
N VAL A 364 -6.69 17.97 13.26
CA VAL A 364 -7.82 18.46 12.45
C VAL A 364 -8.68 17.26 12.02
N ALA A 365 -9.97 17.29 12.34
CA ALA A 365 -10.90 16.28 11.83
C ALA A 365 -11.15 16.45 10.32
N ALA A 366 -11.19 15.35 9.57
CA ALA A 366 -11.43 15.37 8.13
C ALA A 366 -12.69 16.12 7.73
N GLU A 367 -13.75 16.07 8.56
CA GLU A 367 -15.00 16.79 8.35
C GLU A 367 -14.81 18.30 8.24
N ARG A 368 -13.89 18.87 9.03
CA ARG A 368 -13.59 20.31 8.98
C ARG A 368 -12.85 20.69 7.71
N VAL A 369 -11.93 19.83 7.27
CA VAL A 369 -11.23 20.01 5.98
C VAL A 369 -12.21 19.92 4.81
N LEU A 370 -13.09 18.93 4.82
CA LEU A 370 -14.11 18.74 3.80
C LEU A 370 -15.12 19.90 3.76
N ALA A 371 -15.54 20.41 4.92
CA ALA A 371 -16.39 21.58 5.02
C ALA A 371 -15.68 22.90 4.63
N GLY A 372 -14.35 22.88 4.43
CA GLY A 372 -13.55 24.07 4.12
C GLY A 372 -13.38 25.04 5.30
N THR A 373 -13.72 24.61 6.52
CA THR A 373 -13.63 25.45 7.72
C THR A 373 -12.23 25.45 8.35
N GLU A 374 -11.43 24.39 8.09
CA GLU A 374 -10.08 24.26 8.63
C GLU A 374 -9.19 23.52 7.63
N LEU A 375 -8.60 24.29 6.70
CA LEU A 375 -7.63 23.74 5.75
C LEU A 375 -6.21 24.14 6.19
N PRO A 376 -5.29 23.18 6.44
CA PRO A 376 -3.92 23.51 6.84
C PRO A 376 -3.23 24.41 5.80
N GLY A 377 -2.74 25.58 6.23
CA GLY A 377 -2.01 26.52 5.38
C GLY A 377 -0.62 26.01 5.00
N ASP A 378 0.01 26.61 3.98
CA ASP A 378 1.40 26.27 3.61
C ASP A 378 2.34 26.53 4.79
N GLY A 379 3.27 25.58 5.03
CA GLY A 379 4.21 25.62 6.16
C GLY A 379 3.63 25.25 7.52
N GLN A 380 2.31 24.98 7.62
CA GLN A 380 1.70 24.48 8.86
C GLN A 380 1.80 22.95 8.94
N ARG A 381 2.13 22.43 10.13
CA ARG A 381 2.04 21.01 10.45
C ARG A 381 0.63 20.67 10.90
N ALA A 382 0.06 19.62 10.33
CA ALA A 382 -1.26 19.14 10.72
C ALA A 382 -1.36 17.62 10.60
N VAL A 383 -2.06 17.00 11.53
CA VAL A 383 -2.52 15.62 11.41
C VAL A 383 -4.03 15.65 11.18
N ILE A 384 -4.45 15.14 10.03
CA ILE A 384 -5.86 15.06 9.67
C ILE A 384 -6.36 13.66 10.08
N THR A 385 -7.37 13.64 10.93
CA THR A 385 -7.93 12.39 11.44
C THR A 385 -9.18 11.99 10.67
N ILE A 386 -9.25 10.71 10.27
CA ILE A 386 -10.39 10.10 9.59
C ILE A 386 -11.02 9.03 10.48
N PRO A 387 -12.33 8.77 10.36
CA PRO A 387 -12.94 7.57 10.94
C PRO A 387 -12.33 6.33 10.29
N GLY A 388 -12.28 5.23 11.01
CA GLY A 388 -11.66 3.99 10.54
C GLY A 388 -11.98 2.84 11.49
N SER A 389 -13.22 2.75 11.96
CA SER A 389 -13.64 1.66 12.86
C SER A 389 -13.65 0.31 12.18
N GLU A 390 -13.98 0.26 10.88
CA GLU A 390 -14.04 -0.95 10.09
C GLU A 390 -12.78 -1.13 9.22
N LEU A 391 -12.30 -0.10 8.55
CA LEU A 391 -11.11 -0.22 7.69
C LEU A 391 -9.88 -0.74 8.43
N VAL A 392 -9.68 -0.33 9.69
CA VAL A 392 -8.56 -0.80 10.51
C VAL A 392 -8.58 -2.31 10.78
N ARG A 393 -9.76 -2.94 10.75
CA ARG A 393 -9.91 -4.39 10.92
C ARG A 393 -9.30 -5.20 9.77
N GLY A 394 -9.13 -4.58 8.60
CA GLY A 394 -8.36 -5.14 7.49
C GLY A 394 -6.86 -5.22 7.73
N GLY A 395 -6.35 -4.56 8.79
CA GLY A 395 -4.94 -4.62 9.18
C GLY A 395 -4.05 -3.63 8.43
N GLY A 396 -4.59 -2.50 7.95
CA GLY A 396 -3.85 -1.42 7.28
C GLY A 396 -4.40 -0.05 7.63
N GLY A 397 -3.65 1.00 7.28
CA GLY A 397 -3.99 2.39 7.49
C GLY A 397 -4.04 3.21 6.20
N PRO A 398 -4.09 4.54 6.32
CA PRO A 398 -4.20 5.43 5.15
C PRO A 398 -3.08 5.26 4.11
N ARG A 399 -1.85 4.91 4.53
CA ARG A 399 -0.76 4.64 3.58
C ARG A 399 -1.02 3.37 2.77
N CYS A 400 -1.44 2.30 3.41
CA CYS A 400 -1.74 1.02 2.75
C CYS A 400 -2.83 1.17 1.68
N MET A 401 -3.84 2.02 1.93
CA MET A 401 -4.99 2.24 1.04
C MET A 401 -4.72 3.21 -0.11
N THR A 402 -3.47 3.66 -0.29
CA THR A 402 -3.13 4.71 -1.25
C THR A 402 -1.87 4.36 -2.04
N LEU A 403 -1.93 4.49 -3.36
CA LEU A 403 -0.76 4.41 -4.25
C LEU A 403 -0.50 5.79 -4.85
N PRO A 404 0.48 6.56 -4.34
CA PRO A 404 0.87 7.81 -4.96
C PRO A 404 1.36 7.57 -6.38
N LEU A 405 0.77 8.30 -7.32
CA LEU A 405 1.17 8.29 -8.73
C LEU A 405 2.10 9.46 -9.04
N ARG A 406 1.86 10.60 -8.38
CA ARG A 406 2.68 11.79 -8.58
C ARG A 406 2.79 12.62 -7.30
N ARG A 407 4.04 13.00 -6.99
CA ARG A 407 4.41 13.94 -5.96
C ARG A 407 5.39 14.98 -6.53
N ASP A 408 5.38 16.20 -5.99
CA ASP A 408 6.45 17.17 -6.26
C ASP A 408 7.74 16.70 -5.57
N ASP A 409 8.87 17.09 -6.14
CA ASP A 409 10.17 16.93 -5.47
C ASP A 409 10.26 17.81 -4.22
N LEU A 410 11.12 17.41 -3.29
CA LEU A 410 11.39 18.16 -2.03
C LEU A 410 12.40 19.25 -2.25
#